data_25b516b5b50fbfeb5de2d362c299be35
#
_entry.id   25b516b5b50fbfeb5de2d362c299be35
#
_cell.length_a   1.000
_cell.length_b   1.000
_cell.length_c   1.000
_cell.angle_alpha   90.00
_cell.angle_beta   90.00
_cell.angle_gamma   90.00
#
_symmetry.space_group_name_H-M   'P 1'
#
loop_
_entity.id
_entity.type
_entity.pdbx_description
1 polymer ?
#
loop_
_entity_poly.entity_id
_entity_poly.type
_entity_poly.pdbx_seq_one_letter_code
_entity_poly.pdbx_strand_id
1 'polypeptide(L)' 'TPGGDGLDAYRRIACEASAHLVPGGRVIVEIGPTQGEAVVQLFRDEGFQSVKITPDMDGRDRVVMAR' A
#
# COMPACT_ATOMS: atom_id res chain seq x y z
N THR A 1 15.93 5.16 4.88
CA THR A 1 15.58 5.10 6.29
C THR A 1 16.64 4.37 7.08
N PRO A 2 17.20 4.98 8.13
CA PRO A 2 18.20 4.28 8.95
C PRO A 2 17.61 2.96 9.47
N GLY A 3 18.21 1.86 9.11
CA GLY A 3 17.69 0.56 9.48
C GLY A 3 16.34 0.23 8.89
N GLY A 4 15.89 1.03 7.94
CA GLY A 4 14.58 0.83 7.36
C GLY A 4 14.54 -0.28 6.34
N ASP A 5 13.36 -0.76 6.11
CA ASP A 5 13.07 -1.83 5.17
C ASP A 5 12.55 -1.28 3.84
N GLY A 6 12.65 0.03 3.65
CA GLY A 6 12.14 0.68 2.45
C GLY A 6 10.64 0.93 2.49
N LEU A 7 10.00 0.67 3.61
CA LEU A 7 8.54 0.76 3.71
C LEU A 7 8.04 1.98 4.48
N ASP A 8 8.93 2.81 4.98
CA ASP A 8 8.51 3.95 5.81
C ASP A 8 7.62 4.91 5.06
N ALA A 9 7.91 5.15 3.78
CA ALA A 9 7.06 6.01 2.97
C ALA A 9 5.65 5.44 2.85
N TYR A 10 5.53 4.14 2.69
CA TYR A 10 4.22 3.48 2.60
C TYR A 10 3.49 3.51 3.92
N ARG A 11 4.19 3.33 5.04
CA ARG A 11 3.58 3.45 6.37
C ARG A 11 2.99 4.83 6.56
N ARG A 12 3.72 5.85 6.16
CA ARG A 12 3.27 7.23 6.25
C ARG A 12 2.05 7.47 5.38
N ILE A 13 2.08 6.99 4.14
CA ILE A 13 0.96 7.11 3.21
C ILE A 13 -0.27 6.41 3.79
N ALA A 14 -0.11 5.19 4.28
CA ALA A 14 -1.22 4.44 4.84
C ALA A 14 -1.84 5.15 6.04
N CYS A 15 -1.01 5.67 6.93
CA CYS A 15 -1.48 6.38 8.10
C CYS A 15 -2.24 7.65 7.72
N GLU A 16 -1.68 8.46 6.84
CA GLU A 16 -2.32 9.69 6.41
C GLU A 16 -3.61 9.42 5.64
N ALA A 17 -3.58 8.42 4.76
CA ALA A 17 -4.73 8.09 3.95
C ALA A 17 -5.89 7.58 4.83
N SER A 18 -5.61 6.76 5.83
CA SER A 18 -6.67 6.26 6.71
C SER A 18 -7.35 7.39 7.47
N ALA A 19 -6.61 8.45 7.78
CA ALA A 19 -7.15 9.60 8.50
C ALA A 19 -8.00 10.51 7.60
N HIS A 20 -7.78 10.48 6.28
CA HIS A 20 -8.42 11.41 5.37
C HIS A 20 -9.31 10.74 4.32
N LEU A 21 -9.41 9.43 4.33
CA LEU A 21 -10.18 8.71 3.33
C LEU A 21 -11.67 8.93 3.55
N VAL A 22 -12.34 9.39 2.51
CA VAL A 22 -13.80 9.55 2.54
C VAL A 22 -14.47 8.25 2.16
N PRO A 23 -15.74 8.04 2.51
CA PRO A 23 -16.48 6.85 2.08
C PRO A 23 -16.44 6.69 0.56
N GLY A 24 -16.05 5.52 0.11
CA GLY A 24 -15.89 5.26 -1.32
C GLY A 24 -14.56 5.69 -1.89
N GLY A 25 -13.71 6.35 -1.10
CA GLY A 25 -12.37 6.73 -1.53
C GLY A 25 -11.40 5.55 -1.57
N ARG A 26 -10.30 5.74 -2.27
CA ARG A 26 -9.27 4.71 -2.37
C ARG A 26 -7.89 5.32 -2.52
N VAL A 27 -6.90 4.53 -2.15
CA VAL A 27 -5.50 4.90 -2.27
C VAL A 27 -4.83 3.95 -3.27
N ILE A 28 -4.04 4.49 -4.15
CA ILE A 28 -3.29 3.70 -5.13
C ILE A 28 -1.83 4.09 -5.00
N VAL A 29 -0.96 3.11 -4.78
CA VAL A 29 0.48 3.35 -4.68
C VAL A 29 1.24 2.40 -5.59
N GLU A 30 2.33 2.87 -6.16
CA GLU A 30 3.25 2.02 -6.90
C GLU A 30 4.23 1.38 -5.92
N ILE A 31 4.59 0.13 -6.18
CA ILE A 31 5.48 -0.64 -5.32
C ILE A 31 6.59 -1.28 -6.14
N GLY A 32 7.67 -1.66 -5.47
CA GLY A 32 8.69 -2.49 -6.06
C GLY A 32 8.24 -3.95 -6.15
N PRO A 33 8.90 -4.75 -7.01
CA PRO A 33 8.46 -6.13 -7.26
C PRO A 33 8.41 -7.03 -6.04
N THR A 34 9.17 -6.72 -5.01
CA THR A 34 9.28 -7.57 -3.81
C THR A 34 8.55 -6.99 -2.60
N GLN A 35 7.82 -5.89 -2.78
CA GLN A 35 7.21 -5.16 -1.66
C GLN A 35 5.71 -5.41 -1.49
N GLY A 36 5.09 -6.15 -2.41
CA GLY A 36 3.64 -6.27 -2.44
C GLY A 36 3.01 -6.73 -1.14
N GLU A 37 3.43 -7.86 -0.62
CA GLU A 37 2.83 -8.41 0.60
C GLU A 37 3.02 -7.49 1.80
N ALA A 38 4.21 -6.91 1.94
CA ALA A 38 4.50 -6.03 3.06
C ALA A 38 3.65 -4.77 3.00
N VAL A 39 3.48 -4.19 1.82
CA VAL A 39 2.65 -3.00 1.66
C VAL A 39 1.18 -3.32 1.89
N VAL A 40 0.71 -4.46 1.40
CA VAL A 40 -0.66 -4.90 1.67
C VAL A 40 -0.91 -4.98 3.18
N GLN A 41 0.02 -5.59 3.90
CA GLN A 41 -0.13 -5.72 5.34
C GLN A 41 -0.15 -4.36 6.04
N LEU A 42 0.67 -3.43 5.59
CA LEU A 42 0.67 -2.07 6.15
C LEU A 42 -0.70 -1.42 6.02
N PHE A 43 -1.33 -1.52 4.86
CA PHE A 43 -2.65 -0.95 4.66
C PHE A 43 -3.71 -1.65 5.49
N ARG A 44 -3.64 -2.96 5.60
CA ARG A 44 -4.58 -3.71 6.46
C ARG A 44 -4.44 -3.31 7.91
N ASP A 45 -3.21 -3.14 8.38
CA ASP A 45 -2.94 -2.74 9.76
C ASP A 45 -3.50 -1.36 10.07
N GLU A 46 -3.62 -0.49 9.06
CA GLU A 46 -4.21 0.83 9.22
C GLU A 46 -5.74 0.82 9.11
N GLY A 47 -6.34 -0.35 8.93
CA GLY A 47 -7.79 -0.47 8.95
C GLY A 47 -8.47 -0.48 7.59
N PHE A 48 -7.71 -0.51 6.50
CA PHE A 48 -8.31 -0.64 5.17
C PHE A 48 -8.99 -2.00 5.04
N GLN A 49 -10.20 -2.01 4.53
CA GLN A 49 -11.01 -3.23 4.42
C GLN A 49 -10.70 -4.05 3.20
N SER A 50 -10.30 -3.39 2.12
CA SER A 50 -10.02 -4.05 0.86
C SER A 50 -8.68 -3.58 0.34
N VAL A 51 -7.75 -4.50 0.18
CA VAL A 51 -6.41 -4.18 -0.33
C VAL A 51 -6.09 -5.17 -1.42
N LYS A 52 -5.74 -4.67 -2.59
CA LYS A 52 -5.45 -5.51 -3.75
C LYS A 52 -4.13 -5.13 -4.38
N ILE A 53 -3.42 -6.13 -4.91
CA ILE A 53 -2.23 -5.93 -5.71
C ILE A 53 -2.62 -6.13 -7.18
N THR A 54 -2.19 -5.20 -8.03
CA THR A 54 -2.36 -5.33 -9.47
C THR A 54 -0.98 -5.54 -10.09
N PRO A 55 -0.76 -6.64 -10.79
CA PRO A 55 0.52 -6.89 -11.45
C PRO A 55 0.64 -6.07 -12.73
N ASP A 56 1.89 -5.88 -13.17
CA ASP A 56 2.13 -5.29 -14.47
C ASP A 56 2.04 -6.36 -15.57
N MET A 57 2.38 -5.99 -16.79
CA MET A 57 2.30 -6.89 -17.93
C MET A 57 3.26 -8.06 -17.84
N ASP A 58 4.32 -7.95 -17.04
CA ASP A 58 5.28 -9.03 -16.81
C ASP A 58 4.87 -9.94 -15.66
N GLY A 59 3.73 -9.68 -15.03
CA GLY A 59 3.27 -10.47 -13.90
C GLY A 59 3.90 -10.10 -12.58
N ARG A 60 4.63 -9.00 -12.51
CA ARG A 60 5.22 -8.53 -11.26
C ARG A 60 4.26 -7.61 -10.54
N ASP A 61 4.27 -7.69 -9.21
CA ASP A 61 3.46 -6.78 -8.39
C ASP A 61 3.90 -5.35 -8.67
N ARG A 62 2.97 -4.50 -9.02
CA ARG A 62 3.29 -3.15 -9.44
C ARG A 62 2.54 -2.08 -8.67
N VAL A 63 1.27 -2.31 -8.40
CA VAL A 63 0.39 -1.32 -7.79
C VAL A 63 -0.38 -1.96 -6.66
N VAL A 64 -0.52 -1.25 -5.54
CA VAL A 64 -1.41 -1.64 -4.45
C VAL A 64 -2.54 -0.64 -4.38
N MET A 65 -3.77 -1.13 -4.37
CA MET A 65 -4.96 -0.32 -4.18
C MET A 65 -5.61 -0.70 -2.87
N ALA A 66 -5.93 0.30 -2.06
CA ALA A 66 -6.57 0.08 -0.76
C ALA A 66 -7.80 0.98 -0.59
N ARG A 67 -8.79 0.48 0.09
CA ARG A 67 -9.97 1.25 0.44
C ARG A 67 -10.69 0.70 1.67
#